data_fd6637029bb601cfd4f071934f8967ec
#
_entry.id   fd6637029bb601cfd4f071934f8967ec
#
_cell.length_a   1.000
_cell.length_b   1.000
_cell.length_c   1.000
_cell.angle_alpha   90.00
_cell.angle_beta   90.00
_cell.angle_gamma   90.00
#
_symmetry.space_group_name_H-M   'P 1'
#
loop_
_entity.id
_entity.type
_entity.pdbx_description
1 polymer ?
#
loop_
_entity_poly.entity_id
_entity_poly.type
_entity_poly.pdbx_seq_one_letter_code
_entity_poly.pdbx_strand_id
1 'polypeptide(L)'
;MVNKEVFLNGKKLVEPYTQHIFPNIEPYRDNFPAEPFGPVDQRGIAMLKDHVVNGELVVPPDSYFAMGDNRDNSLDSRYWGFVPRENIVGKPFAIFWSYDAPTEDLVDFTAKHFIDLAQNFFTKTRWSRTLKLVRAYPVE
;
A
#
# COMPACT_ATOMS: atom_id res chain seq x y z
N MET A 1 15.45 -2.08 -0.74
CA MET A 1 15.01 -0.68 -1.00
C MET A 1 16.16 0.24 -0.63
N VAL A 2 16.51 1.18 -1.52
CA VAL A 2 17.62 2.13 -1.30
C VAL A 2 17.13 3.52 -1.69
N ASN A 3 17.19 4.47 -0.78
CA ASN A 3 16.76 5.85 -1.00
C ASN A 3 15.38 5.95 -1.66
N LYS A 4 14.39 5.23 -1.12
CA LYS A 4 12.99 5.13 -1.59
C LYS A 4 12.78 4.28 -2.85
N GLU A 5 13.83 3.83 -3.50
CA GLU A 5 13.73 2.99 -4.70
C GLU A 5 13.70 1.51 -4.33
N VAL A 6 12.73 0.78 -4.87
CA VAL A 6 12.60 -0.66 -4.62
C VAL A 6 13.39 -1.46 -5.67
N PHE A 7 14.12 -2.46 -5.19
CA PHE A 7 14.83 -3.41 -6.03
C PHE A 7 14.26 -4.81 -5.78
N LEU A 8 13.93 -5.51 -6.85
CA LEU A 8 13.47 -6.89 -6.81
C LEU A 8 14.46 -7.76 -7.58
N ASN A 9 15.07 -8.73 -6.90
CA ASN A 9 16.10 -9.59 -7.49
C ASN A 9 17.23 -8.80 -8.20
N GLY A 10 17.69 -7.74 -7.57
CA GLY A 10 18.74 -6.86 -8.10
C GLY A 10 18.30 -5.85 -9.17
N LYS A 11 17.05 -5.90 -9.63
CA LYS A 11 16.52 -4.94 -10.63
C LYS A 11 15.67 -3.86 -9.94
N LYS A 12 15.89 -2.60 -10.30
CA LYS A 12 15.04 -1.50 -9.86
C LYS A 12 13.65 -1.63 -10.46
N LEU A 13 12.62 -1.53 -9.62
CA LEU A 13 11.23 -1.50 -10.07
C LEU A 13 10.84 -0.11 -10.58
N VAL A 14 10.04 -0.09 -11.64
CA VAL A 14 9.37 1.12 -12.13
C VAL A 14 7.97 1.16 -11.52
N GLU A 15 7.75 2.10 -10.61
CA GLU A 15 6.54 2.15 -9.78
C GLU A 15 5.80 3.49 -9.96
N PRO A 16 5.11 3.72 -11.09
CA PRO A 16 4.46 5.01 -11.42
C PRO A 16 3.25 5.32 -10.53
N TYR A 17 2.83 4.39 -9.70
CA TYR A 17 1.71 4.51 -8.76
C TYR A 17 2.13 4.96 -7.36
N THR A 18 3.44 5.02 -7.07
CA THR A 18 3.92 5.38 -5.73
C THR A 18 3.92 6.88 -5.48
N GLN A 19 3.73 7.25 -4.23
CA GLN A 19 3.77 8.62 -3.76
C GLN A 19 4.82 8.77 -2.66
N HIS A 20 5.56 9.87 -2.73
CA HIS A 20 6.53 10.30 -1.73
C HIS A 20 6.19 11.74 -1.34
N ILE A 21 5.70 11.92 -0.11
CA ILE A 21 5.24 13.22 0.40
C ILE A 21 6.29 13.99 1.20
N PHE A 22 7.32 13.29 1.67
CA PHE A 22 8.43 13.90 2.42
C PHE A 22 9.69 13.94 1.56
N PRO A 23 10.39 15.09 1.49
CA PRO A 23 11.63 15.20 0.71
C PRO A 23 12.80 14.47 1.38
N ASN A 24 12.78 14.32 2.69
CA ASN A 24 13.88 13.73 3.46
C ASN A 24 13.86 12.20 3.38
N ILE A 25 15.06 11.62 3.39
CA ILE A 25 15.26 10.17 3.53
C ILE A 25 15.23 9.82 5.01
N GLU A 26 14.37 8.86 5.36
CA GLU A 26 14.30 8.27 6.68
C GLU A 26 15.03 6.90 6.63
N PRO A 27 16.02 6.66 7.51
CA PRO A 27 16.95 5.52 7.38
C PRO A 27 16.26 4.16 7.31
N TYR A 28 15.30 3.88 8.17
CA TYR A 28 14.61 2.59 8.19
C TYR A 28 13.57 2.46 7.08
N ARG A 29 12.69 3.45 6.98
CA ARG A 29 11.58 3.45 6.03
C ARG A 29 12.05 3.39 4.57
N ASP A 30 13.09 4.16 4.26
CA ASP A 30 13.52 4.44 2.89
C ASP A 30 14.74 3.62 2.42
N ASN A 31 15.38 2.86 3.34
CA ASN A 31 16.50 1.97 3.06
C ASN A 31 16.29 0.59 3.70
N PHE A 32 15.18 -0.03 3.39
CA PHE A 32 14.78 -1.32 3.94
C PHE A 32 15.40 -2.51 3.15
N PRO A 33 15.89 -3.61 3.79
CA PRO A 33 15.93 -3.82 5.23
C PRO A 33 17.05 -3.02 5.91
N ALA A 34 16.80 -2.55 7.14
CA ALA A 34 17.74 -1.81 7.98
C ALA A 34 17.46 -2.08 9.46
N GLU A 35 18.25 -1.50 10.34
CA GLU A 35 18.01 -1.58 11.79
C GLU A 35 16.62 -1.03 12.13
N PRO A 36 15.80 -1.79 12.89
CA PRO A 36 14.42 -1.40 13.20
C PRO A 36 14.35 -0.03 13.89
N PHE A 37 13.47 0.81 13.36
CA PHE A 37 13.18 2.12 13.95
C PHE A 37 11.68 2.45 13.83
N GLY A 38 11.11 3.04 14.87
CA GLY A 38 9.70 3.39 14.92
C GLY A 38 8.79 2.23 15.35
N PRO A 39 7.54 2.17 14.87
CA PRO A 39 6.52 1.24 15.35
C PRO A 39 6.63 -0.17 14.73
N VAL A 40 7.83 -0.77 14.81
CA VAL A 40 8.06 -2.14 14.31
C VAL A 40 7.53 -3.14 15.32
N ASP A 41 6.60 -4.00 14.92
CA ASP A 41 6.05 -5.03 15.79
C ASP A 41 6.96 -6.28 15.86
N GLN A 42 6.60 -7.24 16.73
CA GLN A 42 7.41 -8.45 16.94
C GLN A 42 7.55 -9.30 15.66
N ARG A 43 6.55 -9.32 14.77
CA ARG A 43 6.60 -10.08 13.50
C ARG A 43 7.55 -9.38 12.52
N GLY A 44 7.55 -8.06 12.50
CA GLY A 44 8.50 -7.26 11.72
C GLY A 44 9.94 -7.49 12.19
N ILE A 45 10.17 -7.51 13.50
CA ILE A 45 11.49 -7.81 14.08
C ILE A 45 11.93 -9.26 13.73
N ALA A 46 11.03 -10.24 13.87
CA ALA A 46 11.32 -11.62 13.50
C ALA A 46 11.65 -11.78 12.01
N MET A 47 10.89 -11.11 11.15
CA MET A 47 11.14 -11.06 9.70
C MET A 47 12.56 -10.55 9.40
N LEU A 48 12.97 -9.44 9.99
CA LEU A 48 14.31 -8.87 9.78
C LEU A 48 15.41 -9.79 10.29
N LYS A 49 15.19 -10.45 11.41
CA LYS A 49 16.16 -11.37 12.00
C LYS A 49 16.33 -12.65 11.19
N ASP A 50 15.22 -13.23 10.72
CA ASP A 50 15.20 -14.59 10.19
C ASP A 50 15.24 -14.65 8.66
N HIS A 51 14.92 -13.53 7.97
CA HIS A 51 14.76 -13.52 6.52
C HIS A 51 15.63 -12.48 5.78
N VAL A 52 16.59 -11.85 6.46
CA VAL A 52 17.58 -11.00 5.78
C VAL A 52 18.85 -11.78 5.51
N VAL A 53 19.18 -11.95 4.24
CA VAL A 53 20.37 -12.66 3.76
C VAL A 53 21.19 -11.74 2.88
N ASN A 54 22.46 -11.54 3.21
CA ASN A 54 23.35 -10.64 2.47
C ASN A 54 22.81 -9.21 2.28
N GLY A 55 22.07 -8.70 3.26
CA GLY A 55 21.45 -7.36 3.20
C GLY A 55 20.16 -7.27 2.38
N GLU A 56 19.66 -8.39 1.87
CA GLU A 56 18.40 -8.46 1.12
C GLU A 56 17.33 -9.23 1.89
N LEU A 57 16.08 -8.76 1.85
CA LEU A 57 14.96 -9.46 2.43
C LEU A 57 14.52 -10.59 1.50
N VAL A 58 14.53 -11.82 1.99
CA VAL A 58 14.04 -13.00 1.28
C VAL A 58 12.61 -13.31 1.71
N VAL A 59 11.66 -13.16 0.80
CA VAL A 59 10.25 -13.47 1.07
C VAL A 59 10.05 -15.00 1.01
N PRO A 60 9.56 -15.65 2.09
CA PRO A 60 9.39 -17.09 2.10
C PRO A 60 8.22 -17.54 1.20
N PRO A 61 8.16 -18.82 0.81
CA PRO A 61 7.02 -19.38 0.09
C PRO A 61 5.70 -19.07 0.81
N ASP A 62 4.63 -18.94 0.03
CA ASP A 62 3.27 -18.64 0.51
C ASP A 62 3.15 -17.40 1.38
N SER A 63 4.05 -16.46 1.16
CA SER A 63 4.07 -15.16 1.85
C SER A 63 4.23 -14.02 0.86
N TYR A 64 3.77 -12.85 1.26
CA TYR A 64 3.87 -11.62 0.47
C TYR A 64 4.45 -10.49 1.31
N PHE A 65 5.18 -9.62 0.67
CA PHE A 65 5.64 -8.35 1.25
C PHE A 65 4.81 -7.23 0.65
N ALA A 66 3.89 -6.69 1.43
CA ALA A 66 2.95 -5.65 0.99
C ALA A 66 3.47 -4.27 1.38
N MET A 67 3.43 -3.33 0.45
CA MET A 67 3.81 -1.94 0.69
C MET A 67 2.67 -1.01 0.30
N GLY A 68 2.45 0.04 1.09
CA GLY A 68 1.53 1.11 0.69
C GLY A 68 2.05 1.91 -0.50
N ASP A 69 1.17 2.40 -1.34
CA ASP A 69 1.49 3.29 -2.45
C ASP A 69 2.02 4.65 -1.97
N ASN A 70 1.46 5.19 -0.89
CA ASN A 70 2.06 6.31 -0.16
C ASN A 70 3.19 5.78 0.73
N ARG A 71 4.39 5.66 0.16
CA ARG A 71 5.57 5.06 0.78
C ARG A 71 5.99 5.71 2.08
N ASP A 72 5.79 7.01 2.19
CA ASP A 72 6.21 7.80 3.33
C ASP A 72 5.21 7.77 4.49
N ASN A 73 3.95 7.42 4.21
CA ASN A 73 2.87 7.38 5.20
C ASN A 73 2.09 6.07 5.11
N SER A 74 2.80 4.96 5.31
CA SER A 74 2.21 3.62 5.32
C SER A 74 2.76 2.79 6.46
N LEU A 75 1.87 2.21 7.26
CA LEU A 75 2.19 1.18 8.22
C LEU A 75 2.00 -0.18 7.54
N ASP A 76 3.03 -0.67 6.85
CA ASP A 76 2.99 -1.83 5.97
C ASP A 76 3.98 -2.94 6.40
N SER A 77 4.29 -3.88 5.51
CA SER A 77 5.16 -5.03 5.81
C SER A 77 6.54 -4.65 6.34
N ARG A 78 7.03 -3.46 6.07
CA ARG A 78 8.26 -2.96 6.70
C ARG A 78 8.16 -2.96 8.22
N TYR A 79 6.96 -2.77 8.77
CA TYR A 79 6.71 -2.63 10.21
C TYR A 79 6.09 -3.88 10.85
N TRP A 80 5.19 -4.59 10.17
CA TRP A 80 4.48 -5.75 10.74
C TRP A 80 4.80 -7.10 10.07
N GLY A 81 5.73 -7.15 9.10
CA GLY A 81 6.23 -8.39 8.51
C GLY A 81 5.43 -8.89 7.31
N PHE A 82 5.51 -10.19 7.04
CA PHE A 82 4.88 -10.81 5.88
C PHE A 82 3.37 -10.98 6.01
N VAL A 83 2.68 -10.97 4.86
CA VAL A 83 1.27 -11.38 4.73
C VAL A 83 1.24 -12.86 4.31
N PRO A 84 0.69 -13.76 5.12
CA PRO A 84 0.45 -15.14 4.70
C PRO A 84 -0.52 -15.22 3.53
N ARG A 85 -0.34 -16.18 2.62
CA ARG A 85 -1.20 -16.39 1.44
C ARG A 85 -2.68 -16.53 1.80
N GLU A 86 -2.98 -17.20 2.91
CA GLU A 86 -4.33 -17.43 3.41
C GLU A 86 -5.07 -16.15 3.82
N ASN A 87 -4.34 -15.09 4.14
CA ASN A 87 -4.92 -13.79 4.48
C ASN A 87 -5.33 -12.97 3.23
N ILE A 88 -4.95 -13.42 2.02
CA ILE A 88 -5.34 -12.78 0.78
C ILE A 88 -6.65 -13.37 0.29
N VAL A 89 -7.74 -12.67 0.58
CA VAL A 89 -9.10 -13.08 0.22
C VAL A 89 -9.46 -12.84 -1.24
N GLY A 90 -8.70 -11.98 -1.94
CA GLY A 90 -8.93 -11.70 -3.35
C GLY A 90 -8.16 -10.47 -3.83
N LYS A 91 -8.31 -10.17 -5.11
CA LYS A 91 -7.79 -8.93 -5.71
C LYS A 91 -8.94 -8.08 -6.28
N PRO A 92 -8.83 -6.76 -6.22
CA PRO A 92 -9.82 -5.89 -6.82
C PRO A 92 -9.89 -6.14 -8.34
N PHE A 93 -11.10 -6.27 -8.88
CA PHE A 93 -11.34 -6.48 -10.30
C PHE A 93 -11.74 -5.19 -11.02
N ALA A 94 -12.64 -4.43 -10.41
CA ALA A 94 -13.14 -3.18 -10.97
C ALA A 94 -13.51 -2.19 -9.88
N ILE A 95 -13.42 -0.91 -10.18
CA ILE A 95 -13.96 0.16 -9.36
C ILE A 95 -15.44 0.25 -9.68
N PHE A 96 -16.28 -0.26 -8.79
CA PHE A 96 -17.73 -0.25 -9.00
C PHE A 96 -18.29 1.17 -9.11
N TRP A 97 -17.89 2.05 -8.19
CA TRP A 97 -18.31 3.44 -8.11
C TRP A 97 -17.25 4.27 -7.38
N SER A 98 -17.06 5.51 -7.81
CA SER A 98 -16.12 6.44 -7.18
C SER A 98 -16.82 7.77 -6.96
N TYR A 99 -16.92 8.18 -5.70
CA TYR A 99 -17.57 9.42 -5.27
C TYR A 99 -16.55 10.40 -4.70
N ASP A 100 -16.72 11.68 -4.99
CA ASP A 100 -15.80 12.73 -4.55
C ASP A 100 -16.29 13.35 -3.25
N ALA A 101 -15.88 12.79 -2.13
CA ALA A 101 -16.16 13.28 -0.80
C ALA A 101 -15.02 12.90 0.17
N PRO A 102 -14.85 13.62 1.27
CA PRO A 102 -13.97 13.21 2.37
C PRO A 102 -14.35 11.82 2.90
N THR A 103 -13.36 11.06 3.37
CA THR A 103 -13.58 9.69 3.86
C THR A 103 -14.56 9.65 5.04
N GLU A 104 -14.53 10.68 5.89
CA GLU A 104 -15.41 10.83 7.03
C GLU A 104 -16.90 10.85 6.61
N ASP A 105 -17.19 11.57 5.53
CA ASP A 105 -18.54 11.63 4.98
C ASP A 105 -18.98 10.31 4.33
N LEU A 106 -18.04 9.50 3.83
CA LEU A 106 -18.33 8.23 3.13
C LEU A 106 -18.63 7.07 4.09
N VAL A 107 -18.20 7.17 5.35
CA VAL A 107 -18.45 6.13 6.38
C VAL A 107 -19.61 6.50 7.31
N ASP A 108 -20.17 7.70 7.16
CA ASP A 108 -21.31 8.17 7.96
C ASP A 108 -22.64 7.71 7.33
N PHE A 109 -23.27 6.68 7.91
CA PHE A 109 -24.56 6.11 7.47
C PHE A 109 -25.76 6.90 8.02
N THR A 110 -25.70 8.23 7.98
CA THR A 110 -26.83 9.07 8.38
C THR A 110 -27.79 9.38 7.24
N ALA A 111 -29.04 9.76 7.57
CA ALA A 111 -30.00 10.22 6.58
C ALA A 111 -29.48 11.39 5.74
N LYS A 112 -28.68 12.27 6.36
CA LYS A 112 -28.01 13.40 5.69
C LYS A 112 -27.07 12.93 4.59
N HIS A 113 -26.29 11.87 4.83
CA HIS A 113 -25.41 11.27 3.84
C HIS A 113 -26.18 10.74 2.62
N PHE A 114 -27.28 10.03 2.84
CA PHE A 114 -28.13 9.54 1.74
C PHE A 114 -28.76 10.66 0.91
N ILE A 115 -29.16 11.77 1.56
CA ILE A 115 -29.66 12.95 0.87
C ILE A 115 -28.55 13.59 0.01
N ASP A 116 -27.34 13.76 0.56
CA ASP A 116 -26.19 14.28 -0.20
C ASP A 116 -25.88 13.39 -1.42
N LEU A 117 -25.85 12.07 -1.25
CA LEU A 117 -25.66 11.13 -2.35
C LEU A 117 -26.72 11.28 -3.44
N ALA A 118 -28.00 11.40 -3.07
CA ALA A 118 -29.09 11.55 -4.03
C ALA A 118 -29.02 12.88 -4.80
N GLN A 119 -28.74 13.98 -4.09
CA GLN A 119 -28.68 15.31 -4.68
C GLN A 119 -27.46 15.53 -5.57
N ASN A 120 -26.32 14.95 -5.15
CA ASN A 120 -25.01 15.20 -5.79
C ASN A 120 -24.50 13.98 -6.58
N PHE A 121 -25.34 12.98 -6.83
CA PHE A 121 -24.94 11.74 -7.52
C PHE A 121 -24.20 12.01 -8.84
N PHE A 122 -24.77 12.86 -9.69
CA PHE A 122 -24.19 13.13 -11.01
C PHE A 122 -22.97 14.05 -10.97
N THR A 123 -22.92 15.00 -10.02
CA THR A 123 -21.88 16.02 -9.92
C THR A 123 -20.64 15.53 -9.16
N LYS A 124 -20.83 14.73 -8.11
CA LYS A 124 -19.75 14.20 -7.29
C LYS A 124 -19.31 12.79 -7.69
N THR A 125 -19.99 12.11 -8.60
CA THR A 125 -19.51 10.83 -9.13
C THR A 125 -18.33 11.08 -10.08
N ARG A 126 -17.20 10.41 -9.80
CA ARG A 126 -16.02 10.44 -10.65
C ARG A 126 -16.20 9.43 -11.79
N TRP A 127 -16.95 9.81 -12.83
CA TRP A 127 -17.31 8.96 -13.95
C TRP A 127 -16.10 8.35 -14.66
N SER A 128 -14.98 9.09 -14.74
CA SER A 128 -13.74 8.59 -15.34
C SER A 128 -13.10 7.41 -14.58
N ARG A 129 -13.49 7.20 -13.32
CA ARG A 129 -13.01 6.10 -12.47
C ARG A 129 -14.07 5.02 -12.26
N THR A 130 -15.34 5.36 -12.35
CA THR A 130 -16.46 4.43 -12.16
C THR A 130 -16.46 3.38 -13.26
N LEU A 131 -16.69 2.11 -12.91
CA LEU A 131 -16.62 0.93 -13.77
C LEU A 131 -15.24 0.68 -14.43
N LYS A 132 -14.20 1.34 -13.96
CA LYS A 132 -12.85 1.13 -14.46
C LYS A 132 -12.27 -0.19 -13.95
N LEU A 133 -11.76 -1.02 -14.85
CA LEU A 133 -11.06 -2.25 -14.50
C LEU A 133 -9.75 -1.92 -13.77
N VAL A 134 -9.49 -2.64 -12.69
CA VAL A 134 -8.22 -2.59 -11.98
C VAL A 134 -7.24 -3.53 -12.66
N ARG A 135 -6.14 -2.98 -13.15
CA ARG A 135 -5.08 -3.74 -13.81
C ARG A 135 -3.82 -3.70 -12.95
N ALA A 136 -3.11 -4.83 -12.88
CA ALA A 136 -1.77 -4.85 -12.31
C ALA A 136 -0.80 -4.07 -13.20
N TYR A 137 0.14 -3.38 -12.59
CA TYR A 137 1.28 -2.84 -13.34
C TYR A 137 2.24 -3.99 -13.67
N PRO A 138 2.75 -4.08 -14.90
CA PRO A 138 3.78 -5.07 -15.23
C PRO A 138 5.04 -4.78 -14.40
N VAL A 139 5.62 -5.84 -13.85
CA VAL A 139 6.95 -5.80 -13.22
C VAL A 139 7.95 -6.19 -14.31
N GLU A 140 8.64 -5.21 -14.89
CA GLU A 140 9.67 -5.41 -15.90
C GLU A 140 11.06 -5.48 -15.29
#